data_a50bb058b24b5b5be53cfb7a68549dce
#
_entry.id   a50bb058b24b5b5be53cfb7a68549dce
#
_cell.length_a   1.000
_cell.length_b   1.000
_cell.length_c   1.000
_cell.angle_alpha   90.00
_cell.angle_beta   90.00
_cell.angle_gamma   90.00
#
_symmetry.space_group_name_H-M   'P 1'
#
loop_
_entity.id
_entity.type
_entity.pdbx_description
1 polymer ?
#
loop_
_entity_poly.entity_id
_entity_poly.type
_entity_poly.pdbx_seq_one_letter_code
_entity_poly.pdbx_strand_id
1 'polypeptide(L)'
;MAVLPTGLDDSFYIEDEEKTKTIRRQYLGEEKNGHLFCSVSRLEEEKNPIFLLNGIRCLKEKLPFSFRVLLLGEGSMRKELEVLAEQMGLSDTVVFLGNISNEDVKQYLYASELFLFASKSETQGIVLEEAMAAGNPIVAVRASGVEDVVKNGINGYMTEEDVEIWSDKAAELIQSPDYRQVCMEALKTAESYRASRLAA
;
A
#
# COMPACT_ATOMS: atom_id res chain seq x y z
N MET A 1 15.69 -8.52 -24.25
CA MET A 1 16.57 -8.75 -23.09
C MET A 1 15.63 -8.99 -21.93
N ALA A 2 15.56 -10.19 -21.35
CA ALA A 2 14.71 -10.44 -20.20
C ALA A 2 15.36 -9.75 -18.99
N VAL A 3 14.65 -8.83 -18.36
CA VAL A 3 15.06 -8.26 -17.09
C VAL A 3 14.83 -9.36 -16.06
N LEU A 4 15.89 -9.87 -15.44
CA LEU A 4 15.76 -10.78 -14.31
C LEU A 4 15.15 -10.00 -13.15
N PRO A 5 14.02 -10.46 -12.57
CA PRO A 5 13.45 -9.80 -11.41
C PRO A 5 14.46 -9.80 -10.26
N THR A 6 14.60 -8.65 -9.61
CA THR A 6 15.38 -8.54 -8.38
C THR A 6 14.57 -9.21 -7.27
N GLY A 7 15.03 -10.36 -6.77
CA GLY A 7 14.29 -11.10 -5.75
C GLY A 7 14.22 -10.36 -4.42
N LEU A 8 13.10 -10.50 -3.72
CA LEU A 8 12.96 -10.05 -2.33
C LEU A 8 13.79 -10.92 -1.39
N ASP A 9 14.52 -10.27 -0.47
CA ASP A 9 15.28 -10.96 0.58
C ASP A 9 14.34 -11.79 1.48
N ASP A 10 14.79 -13.00 1.85
CA ASP A 10 13.99 -13.92 2.65
C ASP A 10 13.58 -13.34 4.01
N SER A 11 14.37 -12.42 4.57
CA SER A 11 14.03 -11.73 5.81
C SER A 11 12.76 -10.89 5.71
N PHE A 12 12.35 -10.51 4.49
CA PHE A 12 11.12 -9.74 4.26
C PHE A 12 9.87 -10.56 4.60
N TYR A 13 9.94 -11.88 4.49
CA TYR A 13 8.83 -12.80 4.78
C TYR A 13 8.73 -13.19 6.27
N ILE A 14 9.46 -12.49 7.15
CA ILE A 14 9.44 -12.75 8.59
C ILE A 14 8.84 -11.54 9.30
N GLU A 15 7.63 -11.71 9.84
CA GLU A 15 6.95 -10.71 10.66
C GLU A 15 7.59 -10.62 12.05
N ASP A 16 7.74 -9.39 12.57
CA ASP A 16 7.95 -9.10 13.99
C ASP A 16 6.58 -8.70 14.59
N GLU A 17 5.87 -9.70 15.11
CA GLU A 17 4.51 -9.50 15.66
C GLU A 17 4.44 -8.42 16.74
N GLU A 18 5.47 -8.25 17.57
CA GLU A 18 5.45 -7.25 18.65
C GLU A 18 5.60 -5.83 18.09
N LYS A 19 6.45 -5.66 17.08
CA LYS A 19 6.52 -4.37 16.36
C LYS A 19 5.23 -4.07 15.63
N THR A 20 4.68 -5.04 14.91
CA THR A 20 3.40 -4.92 14.20
C THR A 20 2.26 -4.49 15.15
N LYS A 21 2.12 -5.16 16.29
CA LYS A 21 1.13 -4.80 17.34
C LYS A 21 1.36 -3.38 17.89
N THR A 22 2.65 -3.01 18.08
CA THR A 22 3.01 -1.67 18.57
C THR A 22 2.61 -0.58 17.56
N ILE A 23 2.90 -0.78 16.27
CA ILE A 23 2.49 0.14 15.19
C ILE A 23 0.95 0.27 15.18
N ARG A 24 0.22 -0.84 15.18
CA ARG A 24 -1.25 -0.79 15.20
C ARG A 24 -1.78 -0.02 16.40
N ARG A 25 -1.24 -0.28 17.60
CA ARG A 25 -1.64 0.45 18.82
C ARG A 25 -1.32 1.94 18.73
N GLN A 26 -0.16 2.30 18.17
CA GLN A 26 0.26 3.70 18.01
C GLN A 26 -0.71 4.50 17.14
N TYR A 27 -1.18 3.92 16.03
CA TYR A 27 -1.99 4.65 15.06
C TYR A 27 -3.49 4.43 15.20
N LEU A 28 -3.93 3.32 15.76
CA LEU A 28 -5.35 3.03 15.98
C LEU A 28 -5.78 3.23 17.44
N GLY A 29 -4.83 3.34 18.39
CA GLY A 29 -5.13 3.44 19.81
C GLY A 29 -5.87 2.19 20.32
N GLU A 30 -6.95 2.43 21.07
CA GLU A 30 -7.85 1.38 21.60
C GLU A 30 -8.96 0.96 20.63
N GLU A 31 -8.96 1.52 19.39
CA GLU A 31 -9.98 1.20 18.38
C GLU A 31 -9.83 -0.23 17.88
N LYS A 32 -10.64 -1.14 18.42
CA LYS A 32 -10.62 -2.57 18.04
C LYS A 32 -11.01 -2.84 16.58
N ASN A 33 -11.73 -1.93 15.96
CA ASN A 33 -12.26 -2.06 14.60
C ASN A 33 -11.63 -1.07 13.62
N GLY A 34 -10.55 -0.39 14.01
CA GLY A 34 -9.82 0.51 13.12
C GLY A 34 -8.94 -0.26 12.12
N HIS A 35 -8.80 0.27 10.92
CA HIS A 35 -7.98 -0.30 9.86
C HIS A 35 -6.77 0.58 9.56
N LEU A 36 -5.64 -0.05 9.22
CA LEU A 36 -4.45 0.62 8.70
C LEU A 36 -4.26 0.26 7.24
N PHE A 37 -4.08 1.28 6.42
CA PHE A 37 -3.65 1.15 5.04
C PHE A 37 -2.27 1.80 4.89
N CYS A 38 -1.52 1.42 3.89
CA CYS A 38 -0.16 1.86 3.70
C CYS A 38 0.10 2.29 2.26
N SER A 39 0.96 3.27 2.09
CA SER A 39 1.56 3.63 0.81
C SER A 39 3.03 3.96 1.03
N VAL A 40 3.90 3.41 0.20
CA VAL A 40 5.35 3.62 0.27
C VAL A 40 5.82 4.18 -1.07
N SER A 41 6.22 5.44 -1.09
CA SER A 41 6.78 6.08 -2.27
C SER A 41 7.45 7.41 -1.91
N ARG A 42 8.31 7.90 -2.80
CA ARG A 42 8.74 9.31 -2.72
C ARG A 42 7.52 10.23 -2.90
N LEU A 43 7.52 11.36 -2.20
CA LEU A 43 6.48 12.39 -2.32
C LEU A 43 6.87 13.37 -3.44
N GLU A 44 6.89 12.87 -4.67
CA GLU A 44 7.24 13.57 -5.90
C GLU A 44 6.11 13.46 -6.92
N GLU A 45 6.05 14.38 -7.88
CA GLU A 45 4.95 14.48 -8.84
C GLU A 45 4.68 13.18 -9.62
N GLU A 46 5.73 12.47 -10.05
CA GLU A 46 5.61 11.20 -10.77
C GLU A 46 4.98 10.07 -9.95
N LYS A 47 4.97 10.19 -8.62
CA LYS A 47 4.32 9.25 -7.70
C LYS A 47 2.85 9.58 -7.46
N ASN A 48 2.37 10.68 -8.03
CA ASN A 48 0.97 11.09 -8.06
C ASN A 48 0.30 11.21 -6.67
N PRO A 49 0.97 11.82 -5.68
CA PRO A 49 0.47 11.84 -4.31
C PRO A 49 -0.82 12.68 -4.15
N ILE A 50 -1.06 13.66 -5.01
CA ILE A 50 -2.31 14.44 -5.01
C ILE A 50 -3.50 13.56 -5.37
N PHE A 51 -3.35 12.71 -6.39
CA PHE A 51 -4.38 11.71 -6.73
C PHE A 51 -4.64 10.78 -5.54
N LEU A 52 -3.58 10.30 -4.88
CA LEU A 52 -3.70 9.45 -3.71
C LEU A 52 -4.52 10.10 -2.60
N LEU A 53 -4.26 11.38 -2.26
CA LEU A 53 -5.05 12.12 -1.26
C LEU A 53 -6.52 12.27 -1.67
N ASN A 54 -6.79 12.58 -2.96
CA ASN A 54 -8.17 12.63 -3.46
C ASN A 54 -8.87 11.27 -3.35
N GLY A 55 -8.17 10.18 -3.70
CA GLY A 55 -8.67 8.82 -3.56
C GLY A 55 -8.98 8.44 -2.11
N ILE A 56 -8.09 8.80 -1.17
CA ILE A 56 -8.30 8.58 0.26
C ILE A 56 -9.51 9.37 0.77
N ARG A 57 -9.71 10.61 0.32
CA ARG A 57 -10.89 11.39 0.67
C ARG A 57 -12.18 10.72 0.23
N CYS A 58 -12.25 10.29 -1.05
CA CYS A 58 -13.41 9.56 -1.56
C CYS A 58 -13.61 8.23 -0.81
N LEU A 59 -12.52 7.52 -0.50
CA LEU A 59 -12.58 6.28 0.27
C LEU A 59 -13.14 6.50 1.68
N LYS A 60 -12.80 7.62 2.34
CA LYS A 60 -13.31 8.00 3.66
C LYS A 60 -14.84 8.16 3.67
N GLU A 61 -15.42 8.62 2.56
CA GLU A 61 -16.87 8.76 2.40
C GLU A 61 -17.58 7.41 2.15
N LYS A 62 -16.86 6.40 1.64
CA LYS A 62 -17.40 5.10 1.21
C LYS A 62 -17.31 4.02 2.29
N LEU A 63 -16.35 4.12 3.21
CA LEU A 63 -16.14 3.10 4.23
C LEU A 63 -16.98 3.36 5.49
N PRO A 64 -17.67 2.33 6.03
CA PRO A 64 -18.51 2.47 7.24
C PRO A 64 -17.72 2.40 8.56
N PHE A 65 -16.38 2.35 8.48
CA PHE A 65 -15.48 2.21 9.64
C PHE A 65 -14.31 3.19 9.54
N SER A 66 -13.67 3.44 10.68
CA SER A 66 -12.47 4.30 10.74
C SER A 66 -11.25 3.59 10.18
N PHE A 67 -10.40 4.35 9.51
CA PHE A 67 -9.10 3.88 9.04
C PHE A 67 -8.07 4.99 9.07
N ARG A 68 -6.79 4.61 9.06
CA ARG A 68 -5.68 5.51 8.82
C ARG A 68 -4.84 5.02 7.65
N VAL A 69 -4.26 5.96 6.93
CA VAL A 69 -3.32 5.70 5.83
C VAL A 69 -1.95 6.20 6.22
N LEU A 70 -1.00 5.28 6.30
CA LEU A 70 0.39 5.58 6.61
C LEU A 70 1.14 5.85 5.31
N LEU A 71 1.62 7.07 5.11
CA LEU A 71 2.42 7.46 3.95
C LEU A 71 3.90 7.45 4.34
N LEU A 72 4.62 6.43 3.86
CA LEU A 72 6.05 6.25 4.08
C LEU A 72 6.83 6.82 2.90
N GLY A 73 7.70 7.77 3.18
CA GLY A 73 8.58 8.41 2.22
C GLY A 73 8.66 9.92 2.40
N GLU A 74 9.63 10.50 1.73
CA GLU A 74 9.91 11.93 1.69
C GLU A 74 9.91 12.42 0.24
N GLY A 75 9.84 13.75 0.08
CA GLY A 75 9.93 14.37 -1.24
C GLY A 75 9.61 15.86 -1.21
N SER A 76 9.83 16.50 -2.35
CA SER A 76 9.66 17.95 -2.49
C SER A 76 8.24 18.43 -2.23
N MET A 77 7.24 17.56 -2.45
CA MET A 77 5.82 17.90 -2.28
C MET A 77 5.31 17.75 -0.84
N ARG A 78 6.09 17.25 0.11
CA ARG A 78 5.62 16.93 1.46
C ARG A 78 4.81 18.06 2.10
N LYS A 79 5.35 19.27 2.16
CA LYS A 79 4.69 20.40 2.82
C LYS A 79 3.37 20.78 2.15
N GLU A 80 3.35 20.74 0.82
CA GLU A 80 2.14 20.99 0.03
C GLU A 80 1.06 19.94 0.33
N LEU A 81 1.46 18.68 0.38
CA LEU A 81 0.56 17.56 0.64
C LEU A 81 -0.01 17.57 2.07
N GLU A 82 0.77 17.97 3.07
CA GLU A 82 0.31 18.15 4.46
C GLU A 82 -0.78 19.23 4.53
N VAL A 83 -0.55 20.39 3.89
CA VAL A 83 -1.54 21.46 3.81
C VAL A 83 -2.80 21.01 3.05
N LEU A 84 -2.62 20.32 1.94
CA LEU A 84 -3.73 19.81 1.14
C LEU A 84 -4.56 18.78 1.92
N ALA A 85 -3.92 17.86 2.64
CA ALA A 85 -4.60 16.89 3.49
C ALA A 85 -5.43 17.57 4.60
N GLU A 86 -4.90 18.62 5.21
CA GLU A 86 -5.65 19.42 6.19
C GLU A 86 -6.89 20.08 5.55
N GLN A 87 -6.72 20.72 4.40
CA GLN A 87 -7.83 21.35 3.65
C GLN A 87 -8.90 20.35 3.22
N MET A 88 -8.52 19.12 2.96
CA MET A 88 -9.43 18.01 2.62
C MET A 88 -10.10 17.35 3.84
N GLY A 89 -9.77 17.75 5.07
CA GLY A 89 -10.27 17.11 6.29
C GLY A 89 -9.71 15.72 6.53
N LEU A 90 -8.46 15.48 6.12
CA LEU A 90 -7.78 14.20 6.23
C LEU A 90 -6.75 14.13 7.38
N SER A 91 -6.65 15.16 8.23
CA SER A 91 -5.64 15.24 9.30
C SER A 91 -5.72 14.10 10.31
N ASP A 92 -6.89 13.51 10.50
CA ASP A 92 -7.15 12.34 11.36
C ASP A 92 -7.03 11.00 10.60
N THR A 93 -6.89 11.05 9.28
CA THR A 93 -6.91 9.87 8.41
C THR A 93 -5.53 9.59 7.82
N VAL A 94 -4.81 10.61 7.38
CA VAL A 94 -3.50 10.48 6.72
C VAL A 94 -2.38 10.85 7.67
N VAL A 95 -1.37 9.98 7.76
CA VAL A 95 -0.18 10.17 8.58
C VAL A 95 1.06 10.14 7.69
N PHE A 96 1.77 11.25 7.64
CA PHE A 96 3.04 11.38 6.90
C PHE A 96 4.19 10.95 7.80
N LEU A 97 4.79 9.80 7.54
CA LEU A 97 5.84 9.21 8.38
C LEU A 97 7.25 9.66 8.02
N GLY A 98 7.44 10.20 6.81
CA GLY A 98 8.77 10.54 6.33
C GLY A 98 9.60 9.31 5.94
N ASN A 99 10.92 9.48 5.91
CA ASN A 99 11.81 8.37 5.61
C ASN A 99 11.83 7.36 6.75
N ILE A 100 11.47 6.14 6.43
CA ILE A 100 11.57 4.96 7.29
C ILE A 100 12.70 4.08 6.77
N SER A 101 13.44 3.44 7.66
CA SER A 101 14.50 2.51 7.25
C SER A 101 13.90 1.32 6.48
N ASN A 102 14.62 0.77 5.49
CA ASN A 102 14.13 -0.39 4.73
C ASN A 102 13.79 -1.59 5.63
N GLU A 103 14.52 -1.76 6.74
CA GLU A 103 14.25 -2.81 7.74
C GLU A 103 12.93 -2.60 8.47
N ASP A 104 12.53 -1.35 8.69
CA ASP A 104 11.31 -1.02 9.41
C ASP A 104 10.09 -0.94 8.49
N VAL A 105 10.25 -0.58 7.19
CA VAL A 105 9.16 -0.48 6.22
C VAL A 105 8.29 -1.73 6.24
N LYS A 106 8.91 -2.91 6.26
CA LYS A 106 8.17 -4.18 6.31
C LYS A 106 7.20 -4.28 7.48
N GLN A 107 7.54 -3.73 8.65
CA GLN A 107 6.66 -3.81 9.84
C GLN A 107 5.42 -2.94 9.68
N TYR A 108 5.53 -1.80 8.99
CA TYR A 108 4.37 -0.98 8.63
C TYR A 108 3.48 -1.68 7.60
N LEU A 109 4.09 -2.40 6.65
CA LEU A 109 3.34 -3.23 5.71
C LEU A 109 2.61 -4.36 6.43
N TYR A 110 3.26 -5.10 7.34
CA TYR A 110 2.62 -6.13 8.16
C TYR A 110 1.52 -5.58 9.06
N ALA A 111 1.65 -4.34 9.55
CA ALA A 111 0.63 -3.70 10.36
C ALA A 111 -0.61 -3.27 9.55
N SER A 112 -0.51 -3.25 8.22
CA SER A 112 -1.54 -2.74 7.30
C SER A 112 -2.35 -3.87 6.67
N GLU A 113 -3.54 -3.54 6.19
CA GLU A 113 -4.47 -4.46 5.54
C GLU A 113 -4.62 -4.19 4.03
N LEU A 114 -4.19 -3.02 3.55
CA LEU A 114 -4.32 -2.64 2.16
C LEU A 114 -3.15 -1.76 1.75
N PHE A 115 -2.58 -2.02 0.58
CA PHE A 115 -1.55 -1.17 -0.01
C PHE A 115 -2.14 -0.30 -1.11
N LEU A 116 -2.03 1.01 -0.93
CA LEU A 116 -2.56 2.04 -1.82
C LEU A 116 -1.44 2.62 -2.67
N PHE A 117 -1.60 2.58 -3.99
CA PHE A 117 -0.53 3.00 -4.90
C PHE A 117 -1.06 3.83 -6.07
N ALA A 118 -0.44 4.99 -6.31
CA ALA A 118 -0.91 5.93 -7.33
C ALA A 118 0.16 6.31 -8.37
N SER A 119 1.37 5.73 -8.27
CA SER A 119 2.49 6.09 -9.12
C SER A 119 2.19 5.86 -10.60
N LYS A 120 2.51 6.86 -11.42
CA LYS A 120 2.45 6.79 -12.90
C LYS A 120 3.72 6.20 -13.51
N SER A 121 4.78 6.09 -12.72
CA SER A 121 6.08 5.59 -13.14
C SER A 121 6.58 4.57 -12.14
N GLU A 122 6.46 3.30 -12.50
CA GLU A 122 7.04 2.19 -11.76
C GLU A 122 7.80 1.30 -12.75
N THR A 123 9.04 0.95 -12.40
CA THR A 123 9.91 0.20 -13.32
C THR A 123 9.98 -1.29 -12.99
N GLN A 124 9.99 -1.65 -11.71
CA GLN A 124 10.19 -3.03 -11.26
C GLN A 124 9.11 -3.54 -10.31
N GLY A 125 8.32 -2.63 -9.72
CA GLY A 125 7.24 -3.02 -8.79
C GLY A 125 7.71 -3.60 -7.45
N ILE A 126 8.98 -3.45 -7.07
CA ILE A 126 9.54 -4.07 -5.85
C ILE A 126 8.70 -3.73 -4.62
N VAL A 127 8.27 -2.49 -4.47
CA VAL A 127 7.44 -2.07 -3.34
C VAL A 127 6.07 -2.76 -3.32
N LEU A 128 5.55 -3.16 -4.49
CA LEU A 128 4.31 -3.93 -4.60
C LEU A 128 4.54 -5.37 -4.16
N GLU A 129 5.68 -5.94 -4.54
CA GLU A 129 6.10 -7.28 -4.10
C GLU A 129 6.32 -7.31 -2.59
N GLU A 130 6.93 -6.27 -2.00
CA GLU A 130 7.11 -6.09 -0.56
C GLU A 130 5.77 -6.03 0.17
N ALA A 131 4.82 -5.25 -0.33
CA ALA A 131 3.48 -5.17 0.23
C ALA A 131 2.75 -6.52 0.17
N MET A 132 2.83 -7.22 -0.97
CA MET A 132 2.25 -8.55 -1.12
C MET A 132 2.92 -9.60 -0.22
N ALA A 133 4.24 -9.49 0.03
CA ALA A 133 4.95 -10.38 0.96
C ALA A 133 4.48 -10.22 2.41
N ALA A 134 3.97 -9.04 2.77
CA ALA A 134 3.30 -8.79 4.05
C ALA A 134 1.79 -9.16 4.03
N GLY A 135 1.30 -9.74 2.93
CA GLY A 135 -0.10 -10.15 2.80
C GLY A 135 -1.06 -9.05 2.38
N ASN A 136 -0.55 -7.87 1.99
CA ASN A 136 -1.41 -6.76 1.58
C ASN A 136 -1.83 -6.92 0.11
N PRO A 137 -3.12 -6.97 -0.19
CA PRO A 137 -3.58 -6.78 -1.56
C PRO A 137 -3.36 -5.32 -2.00
N ILE A 138 -3.22 -5.12 -3.30
CA ILE A 138 -2.86 -3.83 -3.88
C ILE A 138 -4.08 -3.17 -4.50
N VAL A 139 -4.25 -1.85 -4.31
CA VAL A 139 -5.09 -1.01 -5.17
C VAL A 139 -4.22 0.06 -5.80
N ALA A 140 -4.06 -0.01 -7.11
CA ALA A 140 -3.11 0.80 -7.84
C ALA A 140 -3.72 1.55 -9.03
N VAL A 141 -3.10 2.66 -9.39
CA VAL A 141 -3.27 3.27 -10.71
C VAL A 141 -2.43 2.47 -11.72
N ARG A 142 -2.95 2.31 -12.94
CA ARG A 142 -2.28 1.58 -14.02
C ARG A 142 -0.95 2.24 -14.39
N ALA A 143 0.11 1.45 -14.37
CA ALA A 143 1.44 1.81 -14.84
C ALA A 143 2.18 0.54 -15.26
N SER A 144 3.23 0.64 -16.09
CA SER A 144 3.90 -0.52 -16.69
C SER A 144 4.36 -1.56 -15.66
N GLY A 145 5.11 -1.16 -14.64
CA GLY A 145 5.58 -2.07 -13.58
C GLY A 145 4.47 -2.56 -12.64
N VAL A 146 3.30 -1.89 -12.62
CA VAL A 146 2.12 -2.35 -11.87
C VAL A 146 1.45 -3.51 -12.62
N GLU A 147 1.34 -3.43 -13.96
CA GLU A 147 0.71 -4.47 -14.80
C GLU A 147 1.42 -5.82 -14.71
N ASP A 148 2.72 -5.80 -14.46
CA ASP A 148 3.52 -7.03 -14.33
C ASP A 148 3.18 -7.78 -13.04
N VAL A 149 2.87 -7.06 -11.96
CA VAL A 149 2.70 -7.60 -10.60
C VAL A 149 1.23 -7.76 -10.22
N VAL A 150 0.39 -6.74 -10.46
CA VAL A 150 -1.01 -6.73 -10.03
C VAL A 150 -1.91 -7.42 -11.05
N LYS A 151 -2.70 -8.39 -10.58
CA LYS A 151 -3.70 -9.12 -11.37
C LYS A 151 -5.10 -8.88 -10.80
N ASN A 152 -5.92 -8.16 -11.57
CA ASN A 152 -7.27 -7.72 -11.16
C ASN A 152 -8.12 -8.87 -10.64
N GLY A 153 -8.66 -8.69 -9.42
CA GLY A 153 -9.53 -9.67 -8.77
C GLY A 153 -8.79 -10.89 -8.21
N ILE A 154 -7.46 -10.97 -8.34
CA ILE A 154 -6.64 -12.07 -7.84
C ILE A 154 -5.84 -11.61 -6.62
N ASN A 155 -4.88 -10.71 -6.79
CA ASN A 155 -4.00 -10.22 -5.72
C ASN A 155 -4.17 -8.72 -5.44
N GLY A 156 -5.16 -8.10 -6.06
CA GLY A 156 -5.47 -6.67 -5.95
C GLY A 156 -6.29 -6.17 -7.11
N TYR A 157 -6.33 -4.85 -7.25
CA TYR A 157 -6.99 -4.17 -8.36
C TYR A 157 -6.10 -3.06 -8.93
N MET A 158 -6.18 -2.92 -10.24
CA MET A 158 -5.54 -1.85 -10.98
C MET A 158 -6.60 -1.12 -11.80
N THR A 159 -6.63 0.21 -11.70
CA THR A 159 -7.60 1.08 -12.39
C THR A 159 -6.89 2.09 -13.27
N GLU A 160 -7.62 2.68 -14.19
CA GLU A 160 -7.18 3.93 -14.81
C GLU A 160 -7.09 5.04 -13.75
N GLU A 161 -6.50 6.19 -14.09
CA GLU A 161 -6.37 7.34 -13.20
C GLU A 161 -7.74 8.04 -13.03
N ASP A 162 -8.64 7.37 -12.32
CA ASP A 162 -9.98 7.84 -11.97
C ASP A 162 -10.20 7.64 -10.47
N VAL A 163 -10.37 8.75 -9.75
CA VAL A 163 -10.47 8.78 -8.28
C VAL A 163 -11.67 7.99 -7.78
N GLU A 164 -12.82 8.08 -8.45
CA GLU A 164 -14.05 7.38 -8.05
C GLU A 164 -13.90 5.87 -8.23
N ILE A 165 -13.44 5.44 -9.41
CA ILE A 165 -13.24 4.02 -9.72
C ILE A 165 -12.18 3.42 -8.80
N TRP A 166 -11.08 4.14 -8.56
CA TRP A 166 -9.99 3.69 -7.68
C TRP A 166 -10.47 3.51 -6.24
N SER A 167 -11.20 4.50 -5.71
CA SER A 167 -11.74 4.43 -4.35
C SER A 167 -12.86 3.41 -4.21
N ASP A 168 -13.69 3.18 -5.24
CA ASP A 168 -14.67 2.09 -5.28
C ASP A 168 -13.97 0.74 -5.17
N LYS A 169 -12.90 0.51 -5.93
CA LYS A 169 -12.16 -0.74 -5.88
C LYS A 169 -11.48 -0.97 -4.53
N ALA A 170 -10.97 0.08 -3.89
CA ALA A 170 -10.42 -0.02 -2.53
C ALA A 170 -11.52 -0.37 -1.52
N ALA A 171 -12.69 0.29 -1.59
CA ALA A 171 -13.82 0.02 -0.72
C ALA A 171 -14.42 -1.38 -0.94
N GLU A 172 -14.59 -1.80 -2.19
CA GLU A 172 -15.05 -3.14 -2.53
C GLU A 172 -14.12 -4.22 -1.98
N LEU A 173 -12.80 -4.04 -2.18
CA LEU A 173 -11.81 -5.03 -1.79
C LEU A 173 -11.79 -5.23 -0.28
N ILE A 174 -11.66 -4.16 0.51
CA ILE A 174 -11.54 -4.28 1.97
C ILE A 174 -12.82 -4.80 2.64
N GLN A 175 -13.99 -4.60 2.01
CA GLN A 175 -15.28 -5.08 2.49
C GLN A 175 -15.69 -6.43 1.88
N SER A 176 -14.89 -6.96 0.95
CA SER A 176 -15.21 -8.22 0.25
C SER A 176 -15.21 -9.42 1.20
N PRO A 177 -16.18 -10.33 1.11
CA PRO A 177 -16.11 -11.62 1.78
C PRO A 177 -14.90 -12.45 1.32
N ASP A 178 -14.39 -12.19 0.11
CA ASP A 178 -13.24 -12.87 -0.47
C ASP A 178 -11.90 -12.16 -0.16
N TYR A 179 -11.91 -11.10 0.68
CA TYR A 179 -10.71 -10.33 1.03
C TYR A 179 -9.55 -11.23 1.46
N ARG A 180 -9.80 -12.21 2.33
CA ARG A 180 -8.76 -13.16 2.79
C ARG A 180 -8.16 -13.99 1.65
N GLN A 181 -8.99 -14.37 0.67
CA GLN A 181 -8.51 -15.09 -0.50
C GLN A 181 -7.57 -14.21 -1.33
N VAL A 182 -7.92 -12.93 -1.52
CA VAL A 182 -7.07 -11.98 -2.25
C VAL A 182 -5.74 -11.76 -1.52
N CYS A 183 -5.74 -11.67 -0.18
CA CYS A 183 -4.51 -11.61 0.63
C CYS A 183 -3.62 -12.85 0.42
N MET A 184 -4.21 -14.06 0.40
CA MET A 184 -3.46 -15.28 0.14
C MET A 184 -2.87 -15.33 -1.26
N GLU A 185 -3.58 -14.85 -2.26
CA GLU A 185 -3.07 -14.76 -3.64
C GLU A 185 -1.97 -13.70 -3.77
N ALA A 186 -2.05 -12.58 -3.00
CA ALA A 186 -0.97 -11.61 -2.90
C ALA A 186 0.31 -12.26 -2.33
N LEU A 187 0.20 -12.98 -1.21
CA LEU A 187 1.32 -13.74 -0.64
C LEU A 187 1.93 -14.75 -1.63
N LYS A 188 1.10 -15.52 -2.35
CA LYS A 188 1.58 -16.46 -3.37
C LYS A 188 2.31 -15.76 -4.52
N THR A 189 1.82 -14.59 -4.91
CA THR A 189 2.48 -13.78 -5.94
C THR A 189 3.86 -13.36 -5.45
N ALA A 190 3.97 -12.79 -4.24
CA ALA A 190 5.24 -12.39 -3.65
C ALA A 190 6.21 -13.58 -3.53
N GLU A 191 5.74 -14.76 -3.13
CA GLU A 191 6.57 -15.97 -3.05
C GLU A 191 7.26 -16.35 -4.37
N SER A 192 6.70 -15.96 -5.52
CA SER A 192 7.34 -16.18 -6.83
C SER A 192 8.55 -15.27 -7.06
N TYR A 193 8.65 -14.15 -6.32
CA TYR A 193 9.76 -13.19 -6.35
C TYR A 193 10.77 -13.40 -5.22
N ARG A 194 10.64 -14.45 -4.43
CA ARG A 194 11.56 -14.74 -3.33
C ARG A 194 12.97 -15.03 -3.86
N ALA A 195 13.99 -14.37 -3.31
CA ALA A 195 15.37 -14.47 -3.80
C ALA A 195 15.88 -15.91 -3.81
N SER A 196 15.57 -16.70 -2.78
CA SER A 196 15.96 -18.12 -2.69
C SER A 196 15.34 -19.01 -3.78
N ARG A 197 14.19 -18.61 -4.35
CA ARG A 197 13.55 -19.33 -5.48
C ARG A 197 14.08 -18.91 -6.84
N LEU A 198 14.50 -17.64 -6.99
CA LEU A 198 15.05 -17.14 -8.26
C LEU A 198 16.49 -17.61 -8.50
N ALA A 199 17.18 -18.04 -7.44
CA ALA A 199 18.55 -18.57 -7.49
C ALA A 199 18.62 -20.09 -7.75
N ALA A 200 17.50 -20.79 -7.80
CA ALA A 200 17.40 -22.25 -8.02
C ALA A 200 17.06 -22.56 -9.48
#